data_4ac32f992a206a0a8b3e1d2c91adb752
#
_entry.id   4ac32f992a206a0a8b3e1d2c91adb752
#
_cell.length_a   1.000
_cell.length_b   1.000
_cell.length_c   1.000
_cell.angle_alpha   90.00
_cell.angle_beta   90.00
_cell.angle_gamma   90.00
#
_symmetry.space_group_name_H-M   'P 1'
#
loop_
_entity.id
_entity.type
_entity.pdbx_description
1 polymer ?
#
loop_
_entity_poly.entity_id
_entity_poly.type
_entity_poly.pdbx_seq_one_letter_code
_entity_poly.pdbx_strand_id
1 'polypeptide(L)'
;MFEGIRRDIQAVKERDPAARNTAEVLLLYSGIHAIMLHRPAHWLYQHEMFFSARLISQFSRFLTGVEIHPGAKLGHGILIDHGSGVVIGETAEVGDNCTIYQGVTLGGTGKHCGKRHPTLGNDVMVGAGAKVLGPFKVGDHAKIAAGAVVLKEVPSDSTAVGIPAKIVNSASKSGAENLDQINIPDPVAQELTALKERVAELERRLAAE
;
A
#
# COMPACT_ATOMS: atom_id res chain seq x y z
N MET A 1 -9.87 20.59 5.66
CA MET A 1 -9.05 19.88 6.68
C MET A 1 -9.90 18.97 7.58
N PHE A 2 -10.88 19.50 8.34
CA PHE A 2 -11.70 18.69 9.28
C PHE A 2 -12.51 17.59 8.63
N GLU A 3 -13.08 17.81 7.45
CA GLU A 3 -13.85 16.79 6.72
C GLU A 3 -13.00 15.61 6.27
N GLY A 4 -11.76 15.87 5.82
CA GLY A 4 -10.82 14.80 5.47
C GLY A 4 -10.47 13.92 6.66
N ILE A 5 -10.13 14.50 7.80
CA ILE A 5 -9.84 13.75 9.04
C ILE A 5 -11.06 12.93 9.50
N ARG A 6 -12.26 13.49 9.35
CA ARG A 6 -13.49 12.75 9.66
C ARG A 6 -13.66 11.52 8.77
N ARG A 7 -13.36 11.62 7.48
CA ARG A 7 -13.35 10.47 6.54
C ARG A 7 -12.29 9.45 6.94
N ASP A 8 -11.08 9.90 7.31
CA ASP A 8 -10.00 9.01 7.74
C ASP A 8 -10.39 8.24 9.02
N ILE A 9 -10.98 8.92 10.02
CA ILE A 9 -11.49 8.28 11.26
C ILE A 9 -12.62 7.29 10.94
N GLN A 10 -13.53 7.66 10.04
CA GLN A 10 -14.62 6.78 9.65
C GLN A 10 -14.11 5.50 8.98
N ALA A 11 -13.12 5.63 8.10
CA ALA A 11 -12.47 4.51 7.44
C ALA A 11 -11.83 3.51 8.43
N VAL A 12 -11.19 4.02 9.50
CA VAL A 12 -10.67 3.17 10.58
C VAL A 12 -11.80 2.39 11.25
N LYS A 13 -12.89 3.07 11.63
CA LYS A 13 -14.03 2.43 12.32
C LYS A 13 -14.76 1.38 11.48
N GLU A 14 -14.74 1.53 10.17
CA GLU A 14 -15.38 0.59 9.22
C GLU A 14 -14.52 -0.64 8.93
N ARG A 15 -13.18 -0.46 8.95
CA ARG A 15 -12.26 -1.51 8.50
C ARG A 15 -11.49 -2.19 9.63
N ASP A 16 -11.33 -1.55 10.78
CA ASP A 16 -10.70 -2.16 11.94
C ASP A 16 -11.74 -2.60 12.97
N PRO A 17 -11.97 -3.92 13.12
CA PRO A 17 -12.91 -4.45 14.11
C PRO A 17 -12.54 -4.10 15.56
N ALA A 18 -11.29 -3.73 15.85
CA ALA A 18 -10.83 -3.32 17.17
C ALA A 18 -11.20 -1.86 17.51
N ALA A 19 -11.56 -1.03 16.52
CA ALA A 19 -11.90 0.38 16.69
C ALA A 19 -13.30 0.54 17.31
N ARG A 20 -13.40 0.82 18.59
CA ARG A 20 -14.66 0.87 19.32
C ARG A 20 -15.40 2.19 19.19
N ASN A 21 -14.67 3.31 19.22
CA ASN A 21 -15.27 4.64 19.18
C ASN A 21 -14.30 5.68 18.60
N THR A 22 -14.85 6.84 18.24
CA THR A 22 -14.11 7.94 17.61
C THR A 22 -13.00 8.51 18.50
N ALA A 23 -13.21 8.58 19.81
CA ALA A 23 -12.21 9.12 20.74
C ALA A 23 -10.99 8.20 20.83
N GLU A 24 -11.20 6.89 20.87
CA GLU A 24 -10.15 5.88 20.83
C GLU A 24 -9.31 5.99 19.55
N VAL A 25 -9.98 6.07 18.39
CA VAL A 25 -9.30 6.23 17.10
C VAL A 25 -8.47 7.52 17.06
N LEU A 26 -9.05 8.63 17.52
CA LEU A 26 -8.36 9.92 17.51
C LEU A 26 -7.15 9.97 18.45
N LEU A 27 -7.22 9.31 19.60
CA LEU A 27 -6.20 9.43 20.65
C LEU A 27 -5.14 8.33 20.61
N LEU A 28 -5.45 7.15 20.07
CA LEU A 28 -4.59 5.98 20.20
C LEU A 28 -4.08 5.40 18.87
N TYR A 29 -4.62 5.82 17.72
CA TYR A 29 -4.21 5.28 16.43
C TYR A 29 -3.06 6.08 15.81
N SER A 30 -1.88 5.48 15.78
CA SER A 30 -0.66 6.10 15.23
C SER A 30 -0.80 6.51 13.76
N GLY A 31 -1.51 5.72 12.95
CA GLY A 31 -1.80 6.04 11.55
C GLY A 31 -2.60 7.33 11.38
N ILE A 32 -3.61 7.56 12.23
CA ILE A 32 -4.41 8.80 12.22
C ILE A 32 -3.52 9.99 12.61
N HIS A 33 -2.69 9.85 13.65
CA HIS A 33 -1.76 10.91 14.07
C HIS A 33 -0.78 11.26 12.94
N ALA A 34 -0.24 10.26 12.24
CA ALA A 34 0.67 10.46 11.12
C ALA A 34 0.01 11.24 9.97
N ILE A 35 -1.23 10.90 9.60
CA ILE A 35 -2.00 11.60 8.57
C ILE A 35 -2.31 13.03 9.03
N MET A 36 -2.72 13.23 10.28
CA MET A 36 -3.02 14.55 10.83
C MET A 36 -1.79 15.47 10.80
N LEU A 37 -0.61 14.96 11.17
CA LEU A 37 0.64 15.73 11.15
C LEU A 37 1.18 15.94 9.74
N HIS A 38 0.91 14.99 8.82
CA HIS A 38 1.28 15.14 7.42
C HIS A 38 0.54 16.32 6.73
N ARG A 39 -0.75 16.53 7.00
CA ARG A 39 -1.54 17.61 6.35
C ARG A 39 -0.88 19.00 6.47
N PRO A 40 -0.53 19.51 7.67
CA PRO A 40 0.19 20.78 7.79
C PRO A 40 1.61 20.73 7.23
N ALA A 41 2.33 19.59 7.35
CA ALA A 41 3.65 19.45 6.75
C ALA A 41 3.59 19.55 5.22
N HIS A 42 2.59 18.94 4.60
CA HIS A 42 2.35 19.02 3.16
C HIS A 42 2.00 20.47 2.72
N TRP A 43 1.16 21.14 3.48
CA TRP A 43 0.85 22.56 3.22
C TRP A 43 2.10 23.44 3.24
N LEU A 44 2.96 23.28 4.26
CA LEU A 44 4.25 23.98 4.34
C LEU A 44 5.16 23.65 3.16
N TYR A 45 5.21 22.39 2.75
CA TYR A 45 5.99 21.94 1.61
C TYR A 45 5.54 22.61 0.30
N GLN A 46 4.22 22.73 0.09
CA GLN A 46 3.64 23.42 -1.07
C GLN A 46 3.95 24.93 -1.08
N HIS A 47 4.23 25.52 0.10
CA HIS A 47 4.65 26.92 0.23
C HIS A 47 6.17 27.09 0.31
N GLU A 48 6.94 26.09 -0.16
CA GLU A 48 8.40 26.08 -0.22
C GLU A 48 9.10 26.20 1.16
N MET A 49 8.37 26.02 2.25
CA MET A 49 8.90 25.99 3.62
C MET A 49 9.47 24.61 3.96
N PHE A 50 10.41 24.13 3.14
CA PHE A 50 10.89 22.74 3.15
C PHE A 50 11.47 22.29 4.49
N PHE A 51 12.26 23.16 5.16
CA PHE A 51 12.84 22.83 6.46
C PHE A 51 11.76 22.57 7.51
N SER A 52 10.77 23.48 7.65
CA SER A 52 9.68 23.34 8.60
C SER A 52 8.80 22.13 8.29
N ALA A 53 8.52 21.91 7.02
CA ALA A 53 7.80 20.74 6.54
C ALA A 53 8.49 19.41 6.95
N ARG A 54 9.82 19.34 6.74
CA ARG A 54 10.61 18.16 7.13
C ARG A 54 10.71 18.01 8.65
N LEU A 55 10.81 19.10 9.39
CA LEU A 55 10.83 19.06 10.85
C LEU A 55 9.55 18.41 11.41
N ILE A 56 8.38 18.84 10.92
CA ILE A 56 7.10 18.24 11.32
C ILE A 56 7.04 16.76 10.89
N SER A 57 7.48 16.44 9.69
CA SER A 57 7.50 15.05 9.20
C SER A 57 8.39 14.14 10.05
N GLN A 58 9.59 14.59 10.45
CA GLN A 58 10.47 13.80 11.31
C GLN A 58 9.94 13.67 12.75
N PHE A 59 9.30 14.73 13.27
CA PHE A 59 8.62 14.67 14.56
C PHE A 59 7.45 13.68 14.52
N SER A 60 6.64 13.70 13.44
CA SER A 60 5.58 12.72 13.21
C SER A 60 6.12 11.28 13.21
N ARG A 61 7.20 11.04 12.47
CA ARG A 61 7.86 9.72 12.44
C ARG A 61 8.33 9.28 13.83
N PHE A 62 8.93 10.17 14.58
CA PHE A 62 9.38 9.88 15.96
C PHE A 62 8.23 9.45 16.87
N LEU A 63 7.07 10.13 16.77
CA LEU A 63 5.90 9.83 17.58
C LEU A 63 5.13 8.59 17.14
N THR A 64 5.05 8.35 15.83
CA THR A 64 4.10 7.38 15.26
C THR A 64 4.76 6.13 14.69
N GLY A 65 6.07 6.17 14.42
CA GLY A 65 6.77 5.14 13.67
C GLY A 65 6.45 5.12 12.17
N VAL A 66 5.64 6.08 11.67
CA VAL A 66 5.22 6.22 10.27
C VAL A 66 5.97 7.37 9.62
N GLU A 67 6.71 7.10 8.55
CA GLU A 67 7.36 8.14 7.75
C GLU A 67 6.51 8.49 6.54
N ILE A 68 6.00 9.72 6.50
CA ILE A 68 5.37 10.29 5.31
C ILE A 68 6.15 11.52 4.91
N HIS A 69 6.74 11.50 3.70
CA HIS A 69 7.43 12.68 3.20
C HIS A 69 6.44 13.82 2.95
N PRO A 70 6.72 15.07 3.34
CA PRO A 70 5.78 16.16 3.20
C PRO A 70 5.38 16.47 1.75
N GLY A 71 6.19 16.07 0.76
CA GLY A 71 5.86 16.17 -0.67
C GLY A 71 4.85 15.13 -1.15
N ALA A 72 4.61 14.04 -0.41
CA ALA A 72 3.65 13.02 -0.79
C ALA A 72 2.22 13.57 -0.83
N LYS A 73 1.41 13.06 -1.78
CA LYS A 73 0.00 13.42 -1.89
C LYS A 73 -0.86 12.29 -1.34
N LEU A 74 -1.69 12.61 -0.36
CA LEU A 74 -2.61 11.67 0.25
C LEU A 74 -4.06 12.08 0.00
N GLY A 75 -4.87 11.15 -0.47
CA GLY A 75 -6.33 11.24 -0.53
C GLY A 75 -6.98 11.26 0.86
N HIS A 76 -8.19 10.78 0.97
CA HIS A 76 -8.99 10.72 2.19
C HIS A 76 -9.55 9.32 2.42
N GLY A 77 -9.99 9.04 3.63
CA GLY A 77 -10.45 7.71 4.00
C GLY A 77 -9.33 6.68 4.06
N ILE A 78 -8.10 7.11 4.33
CA ILE A 78 -6.93 6.24 4.39
C ILE A 78 -6.85 5.59 5.77
N LEU A 79 -6.70 4.27 5.79
CA LEU A 79 -6.33 3.50 6.97
C LEU A 79 -4.83 3.14 6.89
N ILE A 80 -4.02 3.64 7.82
CA ILE A 80 -2.68 3.13 8.08
C ILE A 80 -2.79 2.26 9.33
N ASP A 81 -2.86 0.95 9.12
CA ASP A 81 -3.07 -0.01 10.20
C ASP A 81 -1.74 -0.45 10.80
N HIS A 82 -1.68 -0.46 12.14
CA HIS A 82 -0.47 -0.64 12.97
C HIS A 82 0.63 0.40 12.70
N GLY A 83 0.89 0.79 11.50
CA GLY A 83 1.73 1.89 11.03
C GLY A 83 3.24 1.74 11.20
N SER A 84 3.73 0.92 12.12
CA SER A 84 5.16 0.80 12.40
C SER A 84 5.98 0.46 11.15
N GLY A 85 6.98 1.29 10.83
CA GLY A 85 7.87 1.09 9.69
C GLY A 85 7.25 1.34 8.31
N VAL A 86 6.08 1.97 8.24
CA VAL A 86 5.54 2.46 6.98
C VAL A 86 6.38 3.63 6.49
N VAL A 87 6.73 3.62 5.20
CA VAL A 87 7.46 4.70 4.53
C VAL A 87 6.74 5.10 3.24
N ILE A 88 6.31 6.35 3.16
CA ILE A 88 5.69 6.96 1.97
C ILE A 88 6.62 8.05 1.44
N GLY A 89 7.23 7.81 0.28
CA GLY A 89 8.26 8.68 -0.30
C GLY A 89 7.73 9.96 -0.94
N GLU A 90 8.63 10.87 -1.26
CA GLU A 90 8.36 12.27 -1.65
C GLU A 90 7.34 12.44 -2.78
N THR A 91 7.46 11.70 -3.86
CA THR A 91 6.59 11.83 -5.04
C THR A 91 5.53 10.75 -5.11
N ALA A 92 5.28 10.04 -3.97
CA ALA A 92 4.19 9.09 -3.88
C ALA A 92 2.83 9.80 -3.91
N GLU A 93 1.88 9.16 -4.55
CA GLU A 93 0.48 9.58 -4.56
C GLU A 93 -0.38 8.41 -4.08
N VAL A 94 -1.27 8.66 -3.14
CA VAL A 94 -2.18 7.67 -2.57
C VAL A 94 -3.60 8.17 -2.75
N GLY A 95 -4.41 7.40 -3.47
CA GLY A 95 -5.82 7.71 -3.71
C GLY A 95 -6.69 7.63 -2.46
N ASP A 96 -7.99 7.77 -2.65
CA ASP A 96 -8.97 7.69 -1.57
C ASP A 96 -9.17 6.22 -1.11
N ASN A 97 -9.59 6.05 0.12
CA ASN A 97 -10.00 4.79 0.74
C ASN A 97 -8.93 3.67 0.75
N CYS A 98 -7.65 4.01 0.61
CA CYS A 98 -6.58 3.02 0.66
C CYS A 98 -6.36 2.47 2.06
N THR A 99 -5.92 1.21 2.14
CA THR A 99 -5.49 0.55 3.38
C THR A 99 -4.01 0.17 3.26
N ILE A 100 -3.20 0.61 4.21
CA ILE A 100 -1.74 0.40 4.22
C ILE A 100 -1.36 -0.22 5.56
N TYR A 101 -0.76 -1.41 5.52
CA TYR A 101 -0.32 -2.12 6.73
C TYR A 101 1.12 -1.77 7.11
N GLN A 102 1.52 -2.19 8.32
CA GLN A 102 2.86 -1.97 8.86
C GLN A 102 3.97 -2.45 7.92
N GLY A 103 5.12 -1.79 7.97
CA GLY A 103 6.31 -2.15 7.21
C GLY A 103 6.24 -1.93 5.70
N VAL A 104 5.14 -1.37 5.19
CA VAL A 104 4.99 -1.03 3.77
C VAL A 104 5.95 0.07 3.36
N THR A 105 6.53 -0.04 2.16
CA THR A 105 7.33 1.04 1.56
C THR A 105 6.78 1.41 0.19
N LEU A 106 6.35 2.65 0.05
CA LEU A 106 6.11 3.29 -1.26
C LEU A 106 7.39 4.04 -1.65
N GLY A 107 8.31 3.31 -2.27
CA GLY A 107 9.69 3.74 -2.49
C GLY A 107 9.97 4.21 -3.91
N GLY A 108 10.99 5.05 -4.03
CA GLY A 108 11.52 5.50 -5.32
C GLY A 108 12.61 4.60 -5.84
N THR A 109 12.81 4.64 -7.15
CA THR A 109 13.94 4.01 -7.84
C THR A 109 14.73 5.07 -8.62
N GLY A 110 16.06 4.88 -8.69
CA GLY A 110 16.95 5.79 -9.41
C GLY A 110 17.29 7.10 -8.68
N LYS A 111 18.05 7.96 -9.36
CA LYS A 111 18.60 9.23 -8.82
C LYS A 111 17.89 10.48 -9.37
N HIS A 112 16.81 10.32 -10.11
CA HIS A 112 16.10 11.46 -10.72
C HIS A 112 15.27 12.21 -9.67
N CYS A 113 15.27 13.55 -9.73
CA CYS A 113 14.51 14.42 -8.83
C CYS A 113 12.99 14.45 -9.16
N GLY A 114 12.55 13.89 -10.30
CA GLY A 114 11.16 13.87 -10.72
C GLY A 114 10.32 12.78 -10.06
N LYS A 115 9.20 12.42 -10.69
CA LYS A 115 8.35 11.31 -10.28
C LYS A 115 9.16 10.01 -10.22
N ARG A 116 9.35 9.45 -9.02
CA ARG A 116 10.14 8.23 -8.75
C ARG A 116 9.48 7.27 -7.78
N HIS A 117 8.38 7.68 -7.16
CA HIS A 117 7.59 6.87 -6.24
C HIS A 117 6.25 6.48 -6.88
N PRO A 118 5.60 5.41 -6.42
CA PRO A 118 4.38 4.91 -7.03
C PRO A 118 3.19 5.85 -6.84
N THR A 119 2.19 5.63 -7.69
CA THR A 119 0.84 6.17 -7.55
C THR A 119 -0.11 5.02 -7.27
N LEU A 120 -0.75 5.04 -6.11
CA LEU A 120 -1.85 4.14 -5.78
C LEU A 120 -3.16 4.79 -6.21
N GLY A 121 -4.01 4.02 -6.90
CA GLY A 121 -5.40 4.41 -7.19
C GLY A 121 -6.27 4.43 -5.93
N ASN A 122 -7.57 4.44 -6.12
CA ASN A 122 -8.54 4.39 -5.03
C ASN A 122 -8.76 2.95 -4.55
N ASP A 123 -9.16 2.79 -3.29
CA ASP A 123 -9.52 1.50 -2.69
C ASP A 123 -8.42 0.43 -2.80
N VAL A 124 -7.15 0.85 -2.86
CA VAL A 124 -5.99 -0.05 -2.92
C VAL A 124 -5.65 -0.56 -1.53
N MET A 125 -5.42 -1.87 -1.43
CA MET A 125 -4.90 -2.49 -0.21
C MET A 125 -3.42 -2.88 -0.40
N VAL A 126 -2.56 -2.44 0.53
CA VAL A 126 -1.14 -2.80 0.55
C VAL A 126 -0.84 -3.58 1.82
N GLY A 127 -0.64 -4.89 1.67
CA GLY A 127 -0.41 -5.84 2.76
C GLY A 127 0.89 -5.61 3.51
N ALA A 128 0.97 -6.17 4.72
CA ALA A 128 2.06 -5.98 5.65
C ALA A 128 3.43 -6.29 5.02
N GLY A 129 4.40 -5.39 5.23
CA GLY A 129 5.77 -5.55 4.75
C GLY A 129 5.98 -5.42 3.24
N ALA A 130 4.94 -5.20 2.45
CA ALA A 130 5.06 -5.08 1.00
C ALA A 130 5.91 -3.87 0.58
N LYS A 131 6.62 -3.99 -0.54
CA LYS A 131 7.47 -2.95 -1.12
C LYS A 131 6.99 -2.63 -2.53
N VAL A 132 6.55 -1.40 -2.76
CA VAL A 132 6.13 -0.90 -4.08
C VAL A 132 7.17 0.12 -4.52
N LEU A 133 8.01 -0.25 -5.51
CA LEU A 133 9.24 0.48 -5.81
C LEU A 133 9.28 0.94 -7.27
N GLY A 134 9.07 2.21 -7.50
CA GLY A 134 9.16 2.84 -8.83
C GLY A 134 7.99 3.76 -9.17
N PRO A 135 8.11 4.55 -10.23
CA PRO A 135 7.15 5.60 -10.61
C PRO A 135 5.98 5.06 -11.46
N PHE A 136 5.46 3.88 -11.11
CA PHE A 136 4.35 3.27 -11.84
C PHE A 136 3.03 3.39 -11.06
N LYS A 137 1.95 3.03 -11.73
CA LYS A 137 0.60 3.06 -11.18
C LYS A 137 0.21 1.67 -10.65
N VAL A 138 -0.43 1.67 -9.49
CA VAL A 138 -1.25 0.58 -8.96
C VAL A 138 -2.70 1.00 -9.17
N GLY A 139 -3.44 0.22 -9.95
CA GLY A 139 -4.81 0.54 -10.35
C GLY A 139 -5.80 0.49 -9.18
N ASP A 140 -6.99 1.04 -9.41
CA ASP A 140 -8.05 1.08 -8.42
C ASP A 140 -8.44 -0.33 -7.99
N HIS A 141 -8.81 -0.51 -6.73
CA HIS A 141 -9.22 -1.79 -6.12
C HIS A 141 -8.16 -2.89 -6.17
N ALA A 142 -6.91 -2.57 -6.55
CA ALA A 142 -5.83 -3.55 -6.56
C ALA A 142 -5.41 -3.95 -5.14
N LYS A 143 -4.93 -5.18 -5.01
CA LYS A 143 -4.37 -5.73 -3.78
C LYS A 143 -2.89 -6.05 -3.95
N ILE A 144 -2.10 -5.63 -3.01
CA ILE A 144 -0.69 -6.04 -2.89
C ILE A 144 -0.60 -6.98 -1.70
N ALA A 145 -0.23 -8.23 -1.94
CA ALA A 145 -0.11 -9.23 -0.89
C ALA A 145 0.97 -8.87 0.12
N ALA A 146 0.83 -9.38 1.34
CA ALA A 146 1.85 -9.20 2.39
C ALA A 146 3.22 -9.70 1.91
N GLY A 147 4.28 -8.93 2.20
CA GLY A 147 5.66 -9.24 1.81
C GLY A 147 5.96 -9.15 0.31
N ALA A 148 5.02 -8.79 -0.54
CA ALA A 148 5.25 -8.71 -1.99
C ALA A 148 6.21 -7.56 -2.35
N VAL A 149 7.04 -7.78 -3.38
CA VAL A 149 7.92 -6.75 -3.95
C VAL A 149 7.46 -6.41 -5.37
N VAL A 150 6.77 -5.29 -5.49
CA VAL A 150 6.18 -4.80 -6.75
C VAL A 150 7.15 -3.85 -7.43
N LEU A 151 7.51 -4.19 -8.67
CA LEU A 151 8.49 -3.46 -9.49
C LEU A 151 7.91 -2.99 -10.82
N LYS A 152 6.62 -3.28 -11.07
CA LYS A 152 5.91 -2.95 -12.31
C LYS A 152 4.48 -2.55 -12.00
N GLU A 153 3.83 -1.95 -13.00
CA GLU A 153 2.43 -1.56 -12.93
C GLU A 153 1.51 -2.73 -12.53
N VAL A 154 0.52 -2.43 -11.70
CA VAL A 154 -0.51 -3.38 -11.25
C VAL A 154 -1.85 -2.92 -11.81
N PRO A 155 -2.55 -3.72 -12.62
CA PRO A 155 -3.86 -3.37 -13.15
C PRO A 155 -4.91 -3.20 -12.04
N SER A 156 -6.00 -2.49 -12.35
CA SER A 156 -7.16 -2.43 -11.46
C SER A 156 -7.73 -3.82 -11.21
N ASP A 157 -8.38 -4.00 -10.06
CA ASP A 157 -9.09 -5.22 -9.67
C ASP A 157 -8.21 -6.49 -9.68
N SER A 158 -6.89 -6.34 -9.57
CA SER A 158 -5.94 -7.45 -9.60
C SER A 158 -5.15 -7.56 -8.29
N THR A 159 -4.53 -8.72 -8.08
CA THR A 159 -3.68 -8.98 -6.91
C THR A 159 -2.23 -9.21 -7.34
N ALA A 160 -1.29 -8.50 -6.71
CA ALA A 160 0.14 -8.69 -6.90
C ALA A 160 0.73 -9.51 -5.75
N VAL A 161 1.42 -10.63 -6.06
CA VAL A 161 1.89 -11.61 -5.06
C VAL A 161 3.33 -12.03 -5.34
N GLY A 162 4.14 -12.12 -4.31
CA GLY A 162 5.49 -12.73 -4.37
C GLY A 162 6.63 -11.73 -4.57
N ILE A 163 7.85 -12.27 -4.75
CA ILE A 163 9.12 -11.53 -4.88
C ILE A 163 9.91 -12.10 -6.05
N PRO A 164 10.04 -11.35 -7.19
CA PRO A 164 9.26 -10.18 -7.56
C PRO A 164 7.77 -10.52 -7.76
N ALA A 165 6.89 -9.54 -7.53
CA ALA A 165 5.46 -9.77 -7.59
C ALA A 165 4.98 -10.13 -9.00
N LYS A 166 4.16 -11.18 -9.07
CA LYS A 166 3.39 -11.60 -10.24
C LYS A 166 1.93 -11.17 -10.06
N ILE A 167 1.29 -10.76 -11.16
CA ILE A 167 -0.12 -10.39 -11.14
C ILE A 167 -0.96 -11.67 -11.25
N VAL A 168 -1.90 -11.81 -10.34
CA VAL A 168 -2.92 -12.85 -10.37
C VAL A 168 -4.29 -12.18 -10.46
N ASN A 169 -5.15 -12.67 -11.34
CA ASN A 169 -6.51 -12.18 -11.42
C ASN A 169 -7.27 -12.69 -10.19
N SER A 170 -7.76 -11.75 -9.38
CA SER A 170 -8.62 -12.10 -8.24
C SER A 170 -10.02 -12.37 -8.73
N ALA A 171 -10.55 -13.55 -8.50
CA ALA A 171 -11.96 -13.86 -8.74
C ALA A 171 -12.88 -13.22 -7.68
N SER A 172 -12.33 -12.61 -6.65
CA SER A 172 -13.06 -11.96 -5.56
C SER A 172 -13.10 -10.45 -5.71
N LYS A 173 -14.28 -9.88 -5.54
CA LYS A 173 -14.54 -8.45 -5.61
C LYS A 173 -13.65 -7.65 -4.67
N SER A 174 -13.09 -6.60 -5.23
CA SER A 174 -12.68 -5.28 -4.71
C SER A 174 -11.84 -5.14 -3.44
N GLY A 175 -10.72 -4.52 -3.63
CA GLY A 175 -9.85 -3.66 -2.83
C GLY A 175 -9.99 -3.64 -1.31
N ALA A 176 -10.15 -2.45 -0.80
CA ALA A 176 -10.09 -2.14 0.63
C ALA A 176 -11.23 -2.71 1.49
N GLU A 177 -12.35 -3.11 0.90
CA GLU A 177 -13.46 -3.76 1.64
C GLU A 177 -13.19 -5.24 1.94
N ASN A 178 -12.39 -5.92 1.11
CA ASN A 178 -12.02 -7.31 1.33
C ASN A 178 -10.59 -7.39 1.87
N LEU A 179 -10.46 -7.40 3.18
CA LEU A 179 -9.18 -7.53 3.91
C LEU A 179 -8.66 -8.98 3.92
N ASP A 180 -9.24 -9.90 3.14
CA ASP A 180 -8.78 -11.28 3.04
C ASP A 180 -7.39 -11.32 2.40
N GLN A 181 -6.40 -11.73 3.20
CA GLN A 181 -5.01 -11.96 2.79
C GLN A 181 -4.62 -13.44 2.86
N ILE A 182 -5.58 -14.34 3.11
CA ILE A 182 -5.32 -15.78 3.32
C ILE A 182 -5.55 -16.54 2.01
N ASN A 183 -6.63 -16.23 1.29
CA ASN A 183 -7.01 -16.92 0.05
C ASN A 183 -6.37 -16.27 -1.19
N ILE A 184 -5.06 -16.05 -1.13
CA ILE A 184 -4.29 -15.48 -2.24
C ILE A 184 -3.70 -16.64 -3.06
N PRO A 185 -3.95 -16.70 -4.39
CA PRO A 185 -3.34 -17.73 -5.23
C PRO A 185 -1.82 -17.66 -5.18
N ASP A 186 -1.16 -18.82 -5.02
CA ASP A 186 0.30 -18.92 -5.12
C ASP A 186 0.72 -19.11 -6.59
N PRO A 187 1.30 -18.07 -7.24
CA PRO A 187 1.69 -18.16 -8.64
C PRO A 187 2.81 -19.17 -8.88
N VAL A 188 3.67 -19.42 -7.88
CA VAL A 188 4.77 -20.36 -8.00
C VAL A 188 4.26 -21.80 -7.93
N ALA A 189 3.32 -22.09 -7.02
CA ALA A 189 2.68 -23.38 -6.94
C ALA A 189 1.88 -23.71 -8.21
N GLN A 190 1.17 -22.73 -8.79
CA GLN A 190 0.45 -22.89 -10.06
C GLN A 190 1.40 -23.19 -11.22
N GLU A 191 2.50 -22.46 -11.36
CA GLU A 191 3.49 -22.66 -12.40
C GLU A 191 4.20 -24.01 -12.24
N LEU A 192 4.52 -24.40 -11.01
CA LEU A 192 5.12 -25.71 -10.71
C LEU A 192 4.18 -26.86 -11.05
N THR A 193 2.89 -26.72 -10.78
CA THR A 193 1.88 -27.73 -11.14
C THR A 193 1.78 -27.88 -12.66
N ALA A 194 1.68 -26.77 -13.40
CA ALA A 194 1.64 -26.78 -14.85
C ALA A 194 2.90 -27.39 -15.48
N LEU A 195 4.08 -27.10 -14.91
CA LEU A 195 5.34 -27.72 -15.35
C LEU A 195 5.37 -29.24 -15.09
N LYS A 196 4.92 -29.69 -13.92
CA LYS A 196 4.81 -31.13 -13.60
C LYS A 196 3.89 -31.87 -14.57
N GLU A 197 2.73 -31.32 -14.89
CA GLU A 197 1.80 -31.88 -15.87
C GLU A 197 2.43 -31.94 -17.26
N ARG A 198 3.16 -30.88 -17.66
CA ARG A 198 3.85 -30.89 -18.97
C ARG A 198 4.97 -31.88 -19.04
N VAL A 199 5.76 -32.07 -17.99
CA VAL A 199 6.80 -33.13 -17.91
C VAL A 199 6.16 -34.49 -18.01
N ALA A 200 5.12 -34.78 -17.24
CA ALA A 200 4.44 -36.06 -17.28
C ALA A 200 3.80 -36.37 -18.66
N GLU A 201 3.36 -35.34 -19.38
CA GLU A 201 2.88 -35.51 -20.76
C GLU A 201 4.01 -35.84 -21.73
N LEU A 202 5.16 -35.15 -21.62
CA LEU A 202 6.32 -35.43 -22.47
C LEU A 202 6.89 -36.83 -22.22
N GLU A 203 6.98 -37.26 -20.96
CA GLU A 203 7.42 -38.62 -20.60
C GLU A 203 6.49 -39.67 -21.18
N ARG A 204 5.16 -39.46 -21.15
CA ARG A 204 4.20 -40.40 -21.78
C ARG A 204 4.35 -40.46 -23.29
N ARG A 205 4.64 -39.35 -23.96
CA ARG A 205 4.89 -39.33 -25.42
C ARG A 205 6.17 -40.08 -25.80
N LEU A 206 7.25 -39.86 -25.05
CA LEU A 206 8.53 -40.55 -25.26
C LEU A 206 8.44 -42.05 -24.99
N ALA A 207 7.62 -42.51 -24.06
CA ALA A 207 7.40 -43.93 -23.78
C ALA A 207 6.51 -44.64 -24.81
N ALA A 208 5.83 -43.90 -25.69
CA ALA A 208 4.97 -44.43 -26.74
C ALA A 208 5.64 -44.46 -28.12
N GLU A 209 6.84 -43.93 -28.26
CA GLU A 209 7.74 -44.05 -29.41
C GLU A 209 8.70 -45.25 -29.24
#